data_a172fd8fde2a5d7b919c891d9001a551
#
_entry.id   a172fd8fde2a5d7b919c891d9001a551
#
_cell.length_a   1.000
_cell.length_b   1.000
_cell.length_c   1.000
_cell.angle_alpha   90.00
_cell.angle_beta   90.00
_cell.angle_gamma   90.00
#
_symmetry.space_group_name_H-M   'P 1'
#
loop_
_entity.id
_entity.type
_entity.pdbx_description
1 polymer ?
#
loop_
_entity_poly.entity_id
_entity_poly.type
_entity_poly.pdbx_seq_one_letter_code
_entity_poly.pdbx_strand_id
1 'polypeptide(L)'
;MEITSNKEGVIFSLHKKFHHNFLTPIGKYVNWKLENDWDDYNELYHSIRYIENLKKQPGICFETHTIEKNKNIIGVLLIVGGELDRMEDLSNLPENKTVLLKYFHIVDKGNGYGSYWLNEVILPYYAKKNFEYLLVSSSHPKSFNFYRKIGKEIGTSVKKSDNGIYHRTVKSFRVLLKN
;
A
#
# COMPACT_ATOMS: atom_id res chain seq x y z
N MET A 1 14.43 11.97 3.26
CA MET A 1 13.30 11.79 4.21
C MET A 1 12.64 13.13 4.41
N GLU A 2 11.34 13.18 4.34
CA GLU A 2 10.51 14.34 4.64
C GLU A 2 9.49 13.90 5.71
N ILE A 3 9.43 14.60 6.84
CA ILE A 3 8.43 14.33 7.88
C ILE A 3 7.13 14.99 7.44
N THR A 4 6.11 14.18 7.18
CA THR A 4 4.81 14.65 6.70
C THR A 4 3.82 14.94 7.83
N SER A 5 4.00 14.26 8.98
CA SER A 5 3.19 14.47 10.18
C SER A 5 3.88 13.89 11.43
N ASN A 6 3.54 14.43 12.59
CA ASN A 6 3.91 13.88 13.90
C ASN A 6 2.67 13.91 14.80
N LYS A 7 2.28 12.75 15.31
CA LYS A 7 1.13 12.62 16.21
C LYS A 7 1.51 11.72 17.40
N GLU A 8 1.51 12.27 18.59
CA GLU A 8 1.71 11.51 19.84
C GLU A 8 3.00 10.67 19.84
N GLY A 9 4.11 11.23 19.31
CA GLY A 9 5.40 10.53 19.23
C GLY A 9 5.49 9.51 18.09
N VAL A 10 4.49 9.49 17.21
CA VAL A 10 4.49 8.69 15.98
C VAL A 10 4.82 9.58 14.80
N ILE A 11 5.87 9.26 14.08
CA ILE A 11 6.40 10.05 12.96
C ILE A 11 5.96 9.41 11.66
N PHE A 12 5.32 10.20 10.79
CA PHE A 12 4.94 9.83 9.45
C PHE A 12 5.92 10.47 8.46
N SER A 13 6.56 9.67 7.63
CA SER A 13 7.62 10.14 6.76
C SER A 13 7.43 9.68 5.32
N LEU A 14 7.84 10.55 4.38
CA LEU A 14 7.96 10.26 2.96
C LEU A 14 9.44 10.05 2.61
N HIS A 15 9.71 9.06 1.78
CA HIS A 15 11.04 8.72 1.31
C HIS A 15 11.10 8.68 -0.22
N LYS A 16 11.93 9.52 -0.81
CA LYS A 16 12.23 9.51 -2.26
C LYS A 16 13.19 8.39 -2.66
N LYS A 17 14.01 7.90 -1.71
CA LYS A 17 14.92 6.77 -1.91
C LYS A 17 14.42 5.60 -1.10
N PHE A 18 14.28 4.47 -1.74
CA PHE A 18 13.90 3.22 -1.09
C PHE A 18 15.07 2.59 -0.33
N HIS A 19 14.78 2.08 0.86
CA HIS A 19 15.65 1.23 1.66
C HIS A 19 14.92 -0.03 2.09
N HIS A 20 15.59 -1.18 2.05
CA HIS A 20 14.98 -2.47 2.40
C HIS A 20 14.41 -2.51 3.82
N ASN A 21 15.01 -1.77 4.76
CA ASN A 21 14.51 -1.68 6.15
C ASN A 21 13.08 -1.14 6.26
N PHE A 22 12.59 -0.42 5.25
CA PHE A 22 11.20 0.05 5.22
C PHE A 22 10.20 -1.10 5.14
N LEU A 23 10.62 -2.28 4.66
CA LEU A 23 9.79 -3.46 4.54
C LEU A 23 9.70 -4.29 5.85
N THR A 24 10.33 -3.84 6.94
CA THR A 24 10.27 -4.52 8.25
C THR A 24 8.83 -4.87 8.68
N PRO A 25 7.81 -3.99 8.52
CA PRO A 25 6.44 -4.35 8.87
C PRO A 25 5.87 -5.51 8.04
N ILE A 26 6.27 -5.62 6.76
CA ILE A 26 5.87 -6.74 5.89
C ILE A 26 6.54 -8.03 6.36
N GLY A 27 7.84 -7.99 6.68
CA GLY A 27 8.56 -9.14 7.22
C GLY A 27 7.93 -9.68 8.50
N LYS A 28 7.58 -8.80 9.44
CA LYS A 28 6.88 -9.19 10.67
C LYS A 28 5.51 -9.82 10.39
N TYR A 29 4.79 -9.33 9.39
CA TYR A 29 3.51 -9.91 9.00
C TYR A 29 3.65 -11.29 8.36
N VAL A 30 4.66 -11.50 7.51
CA VAL A 30 4.97 -12.81 6.92
C VAL A 30 5.33 -13.82 8.01
N ASN A 31 6.19 -13.45 8.98
CA ASN A 31 6.53 -14.31 10.10
C ASN A 31 5.29 -14.69 10.91
N TRP A 32 4.43 -13.72 11.22
CA TRP A 32 3.17 -13.99 11.92
C TRP A 32 2.29 -14.99 11.17
N LYS A 33 2.20 -14.89 9.82
CA LYS A 33 1.43 -15.85 9.02
C LYS A 33 2.00 -17.27 9.11
N LEU A 34 3.32 -17.40 9.04
CA LEU A 34 3.99 -18.71 9.19
C LEU A 34 3.74 -19.32 10.56
N GLU A 35 3.77 -18.52 11.62
CA GLU A 35 3.51 -18.96 13.00
C GLU A 35 2.03 -19.33 13.24
N ASN A 36 1.11 -18.86 12.40
CA ASN A 36 -0.34 -19.04 12.56
C ASN A 36 -0.99 -19.86 11.44
N ASP A 37 -0.21 -20.56 10.63
CA ASP A 37 -0.66 -21.41 9.50
C ASP A 37 -1.70 -20.71 8.60
N TRP A 38 -1.47 -19.42 8.31
CA TRP A 38 -2.46 -18.60 7.60
C TRP A 38 -2.52 -18.93 6.11
N ASP A 39 -1.50 -18.52 5.36
CA ASP A 39 -1.32 -18.80 3.94
C ASP A 39 0.17 -18.75 3.55
N ASP A 40 0.50 -19.23 2.36
CA ASP A 40 1.85 -19.36 1.85
C ASP A 40 2.38 -18.12 1.12
N TYR A 41 1.56 -17.09 0.93
CA TYR A 41 1.98 -15.90 0.19
C TYR A 41 3.04 -15.11 0.94
N ASN A 42 4.21 -15.00 0.35
CA ASN A 42 5.33 -14.26 0.92
C ASN A 42 5.35 -12.81 0.41
N GLU A 43 4.59 -11.93 1.08
CA GLU A 43 4.51 -10.51 0.72
C GLU A 43 5.88 -9.83 0.73
N LEU A 44 6.81 -10.25 1.59
CA LEU A 44 8.15 -9.66 1.64
C LEU A 44 8.92 -9.96 0.36
N TYR A 45 8.94 -11.21 -0.07
CA TYR A 45 9.58 -11.62 -1.31
C TYR A 45 8.97 -10.89 -2.52
N HIS A 46 7.65 -10.88 -2.62
CA HIS A 46 6.95 -10.23 -3.72
C HIS A 46 7.13 -8.72 -3.71
N SER A 47 7.15 -8.08 -2.54
CA SER A 47 7.38 -6.63 -2.46
C SER A 47 8.77 -6.23 -2.89
N ILE A 48 9.80 -7.00 -2.53
CA ILE A 48 11.17 -6.76 -2.98
C ILE A 48 11.25 -6.87 -4.51
N ARG A 49 10.76 -7.97 -5.07
CA ARG A 49 10.76 -8.17 -6.54
C ARG A 49 9.99 -7.09 -7.27
N TYR A 50 8.84 -6.70 -6.74
CA TYR A 50 8.01 -5.65 -7.33
C TYR A 50 8.76 -4.32 -7.37
N ILE A 51 9.36 -3.90 -6.26
CA ILE A 51 10.12 -2.65 -6.18
C ILE A 51 11.34 -2.67 -7.09
N GLU A 52 12.08 -3.79 -7.15
CA GLU A 52 13.21 -3.92 -8.08
C GLU A 52 12.77 -3.84 -9.56
N ASN A 53 11.59 -4.33 -9.88
CA ASN A 53 11.02 -4.18 -11.21
C ASN A 53 10.62 -2.72 -11.49
N LEU A 54 9.99 -2.02 -10.52
CA LEU A 54 9.64 -0.61 -10.66
C LEU A 54 10.85 0.27 -10.99
N LYS A 55 11.99 0.01 -10.33
CA LYS A 55 13.24 0.75 -10.56
C LYS A 55 13.76 0.64 -11.99
N LYS A 56 13.38 -0.40 -12.72
CA LYS A 56 13.82 -0.68 -14.08
C LYS A 56 12.86 -0.17 -15.15
N GLN A 57 11.66 0.30 -14.75
CA GLN A 57 10.64 0.71 -15.71
C GLN A 57 10.69 2.23 -15.93
N PRO A 58 11.00 2.67 -17.15
CA PRO A 58 10.93 4.09 -17.48
C PRO A 58 9.47 4.57 -17.41
N GLY A 59 9.28 5.82 -17.02
CA GLY A 59 7.95 6.42 -16.89
C GLY A 59 7.20 6.06 -15.60
N ILE A 60 7.70 5.11 -14.80
CA ILE A 60 7.13 4.76 -13.50
C ILE A 60 7.88 5.49 -12.39
N CYS A 61 7.15 6.03 -11.45
CA CYS A 61 7.68 6.59 -10.20
C CYS A 61 7.02 5.93 -9.01
N PHE A 62 7.72 5.88 -7.88
CA PHE A 62 7.13 5.41 -6.64
C PHE A 62 7.70 6.17 -5.43
N GLU A 63 6.87 6.30 -4.42
CA GLU A 63 7.20 6.92 -3.15
C GLU A 63 6.90 5.92 -2.02
N THR A 64 7.85 5.79 -1.09
CA THR A 64 7.66 4.95 0.10
C THR A 64 7.33 5.85 1.28
N HIS A 65 6.26 5.52 1.97
CA HIS A 65 5.90 6.18 3.22
C HIS A 65 6.10 5.22 4.38
N THR A 66 6.50 5.74 5.54
CA THR A 66 6.69 4.95 6.76
C THR A 66 6.01 5.59 7.95
N ILE A 67 5.66 4.73 8.91
CA ILE A 67 5.34 5.15 10.28
C ILE A 67 6.48 4.67 11.17
N GLU A 68 7.02 5.59 11.96
CA GLU A 68 8.04 5.29 12.96
C GLU A 68 7.52 5.61 14.36
N LYS A 69 7.76 4.70 15.32
CA LYS A 69 7.47 4.87 16.74
C LYS A 69 8.64 4.31 17.55
N ASN A 70 9.17 5.10 18.46
CA ASN A 70 10.33 4.72 19.29
C ASN A 70 11.52 4.21 18.44
N LYS A 71 11.85 4.90 17.36
CA LYS A 71 12.91 4.55 16.38
C LYS A 71 12.70 3.22 15.65
N ASN A 72 11.52 2.63 15.73
CA ASN A 72 11.16 1.41 15.02
C ASN A 72 10.17 1.72 13.90
N ILE A 73 10.40 1.18 12.73
CA ILE A 73 9.43 1.25 11.63
C ILE A 73 8.30 0.27 11.93
N ILE A 74 7.12 0.83 12.17
CA ILE A 74 5.90 0.06 12.49
C ILE A 74 4.87 0.06 11.36
N GLY A 75 5.07 0.86 10.32
CA GLY A 75 4.22 0.88 9.15
C GLY A 75 4.98 1.21 7.88
N VAL A 76 4.54 0.62 6.77
CA VAL A 76 5.03 0.91 5.42
C VAL A 76 3.86 0.97 4.44
N LEU A 77 3.95 1.92 3.52
CA LEU A 77 3.01 2.12 2.43
C LEU A 77 3.81 2.52 1.19
N LEU A 78 3.46 1.93 0.04
CA LEU A 78 4.05 2.25 -1.24
C LEU A 78 2.99 2.84 -2.15
N ILE A 79 3.27 4.01 -2.72
CA ILE A 79 2.47 4.62 -3.79
C ILE A 79 3.25 4.57 -5.08
N VAL A 80 2.58 4.17 -6.15
CA VAL A 80 3.14 4.08 -7.50
C VAL A 80 2.33 4.99 -8.42
N GLY A 81 3.01 5.72 -9.27
CA GLY A 81 2.45 6.61 -10.28
C GLY A 81 3.27 6.59 -11.56
N GLY A 82 2.86 7.39 -12.55
CA GLY A 82 3.48 7.44 -13.86
C GLY A 82 2.71 6.65 -14.91
N GLU A 83 3.38 6.02 -15.86
CA GLU A 83 2.76 5.24 -16.96
C GLU A 83 2.19 3.90 -16.47
N LEU A 84 1.06 3.97 -15.75
CA LEU A 84 0.45 2.85 -15.03
C LEU A 84 -0.29 1.85 -15.92
N ASP A 85 -0.79 2.27 -17.09
CA ASP A 85 -1.59 1.44 -18.02
C ASP A 85 -0.82 0.18 -18.48
N ARG A 86 0.51 0.24 -18.45
CA ARG A 86 1.39 -0.90 -18.74
C ARG A 86 1.44 -1.94 -17.61
N MET A 87 0.97 -1.59 -16.43
CA MET A 87 1.16 -2.39 -15.22
C MET A 87 -0.13 -2.88 -14.61
N GLU A 88 -1.19 -2.11 -14.72
CA GLU A 88 -2.46 -2.36 -14.03
C GLU A 88 -3.63 -1.86 -14.87
N ASP A 89 -4.74 -2.57 -14.85
CA ASP A 89 -6.00 -2.07 -15.41
C ASP A 89 -6.53 -0.93 -14.54
N LEU A 90 -6.51 0.28 -15.07
CA LEU A 90 -6.99 1.49 -14.40
C LEU A 90 -8.52 1.66 -14.46
N SER A 91 -9.25 0.69 -15.03
CA SER A 91 -10.72 0.77 -15.14
C SER A 91 -11.22 2.08 -15.77
N ASN A 92 -10.54 2.52 -16.84
CA ASN A 92 -10.80 3.77 -17.58
C ASN A 92 -10.56 5.07 -16.80
N LEU A 93 -9.80 5.02 -15.71
CA LEU A 93 -9.37 6.24 -15.01
C LEU A 93 -8.20 6.92 -15.74
N PRO A 94 -8.14 8.26 -15.73
CA PRO A 94 -7.03 8.97 -16.36
C PRO A 94 -5.71 8.66 -15.63
N GLU A 95 -4.74 8.14 -16.37
CA GLU A 95 -3.45 7.68 -15.86
C GLU A 95 -2.71 8.78 -15.08
N ASN A 96 -2.63 9.98 -15.66
CA ASN A 96 -1.96 11.14 -15.07
C ASN A 96 -2.65 11.71 -13.82
N LYS A 97 -3.85 11.22 -13.49
CA LYS A 97 -4.63 11.61 -12.31
C LYS A 97 -4.77 10.48 -11.30
N THR A 98 -4.15 9.34 -11.56
CA THR A 98 -4.31 8.13 -10.76
C THR A 98 -2.99 7.72 -10.14
N VAL A 99 -3.04 7.28 -8.89
CA VAL A 99 -1.94 6.59 -8.20
C VAL A 99 -2.42 5.25 -7.65
N LEU A 100 -1.51 4.29 -7.57
CA LEU A 100 -1.76 2.96 -7.02
C LEU A 100 -1.23 2.86 -5.59
N LEU A 101 -2.04 2.38 -4.67
CA LEU A 101 -1.58 1.96 -3.35
C LEU A 101 -1.18 0.49 -3.41
N LYS A 102 0.09 0.25 -3.21
CA LYS A 102 0.70 -1.09 -3.06
C LYS A 102 1.27 -1.20 -1.66
N TYR A 103 1.20 -2.36 -1.04
CA TYR A 103 1.78 -2.62 0.28
C TYR A 103 1.41 -1.57 1.35
N PHE A 104 0.36 -1.89 2.09
CA PHE A 104 -0.08 -1.10 3.23
C PHE A 104 -0.10 -2.00 4.47
N HIS A 105 1.01 -1.98 5.21
CA HIS A 105 1.22 -2.83 6.37
C HIS A 105 1.52 -2.00 7.61
N ILE A 106 0.85 -2.33 8.71
CA ILE A 106 1.07 -1.74 10.03
C ILE A 106 1.15 -2.88 11.03
N VAL A 107 2.20 -2.88 11.85
CA VAL A 107 2.43 -3.89 12.90
C VAL A 107 1.45 -3.70 14.04
N ASP A 108 1.34 -2.48 14.56
CA ASP A 108 0.49 -2.13 15.70
C ASP A 108 -0.96 -1.90 15.25
N LYS A 109 -1.70 -2.98 15.00
CA LYS A 109 -3.10 -2.90 14.58
C LYS A 109 -4.02 -2.48 15.74
N GLY A 110 -5.16 -1.89 15.40
CA GLY A 110 -6.18 -1.49 16.39
C GLY A 110 -6.01 -0.09 16.99
N ASN A 111 -4.85 0.56 16.82
CA ASN A 111 -4.54 1.89 17.38
C ASN A 111 -4.97 3.06 16.46
N GLY A 112 -5.75 2.81 15.41
CA GLY A 112 -6.21 3.86 14.50
C GLY A 112 -5.16 4.44 13.55
N TYR A 113 -3.90 4.01 13.64
CA TYR A 113 -2.80 4.56 12.81
C TYR A 113 -3.07 4.45 11.32
N GLY A 114 -3.65 3.35 10.86
CA GLY A 114 -3.94 3.15 9.43
C GLY A 114 -4.97 4.14 8.90
N SER A 115 -6.06 4.36 9.64
CA SER A 115 -7.10 5.32 9.26
C SER A 115 -6.56 6.74 9.28
N TYR A 116 -5.86 7.13 10.34
CA TYR A 116 -5.26 8.45 10.43
C TYR A 116 -4.24 8.66 9.28
N TRP A 117 -3.33 7.72 9.09
CA TRP A 117 -2.29 7.84 8.07
C TRP A 117 -2.89 8.01 6.68
N LEU A 118 -3.85 7.16 6.34
CA LEU A 118 -4.44 7.22 5.00
C LEU A 118 -5.27 8.50 4.82
N ASN A 119 -6.18 8.81 5.75
CA ASN A 119 -7.14 9.90 5.57
C ASN A 119 -6.52 11.30 5.81
N GLU A 120 -5.63 11.43 6.80
CA GLU A 120 -5.12 12.73 7.22
C GLU A 120 -3.74 13.06 6.62
N VAL A 121 -3.01 12.06 6.13
CA VAL A 121 -1.66 12.26 5.60
C VAL A 121 -1.58 11.93 4.11
N ILE A 122 -1.93 10.69 3.72
CA ILE A 122 -1.69 10.19 2.37
C ILE A 122 -2.66 10.80 1.36
N LEU A 123 -3.98 10.68 1.60
CA LEU A 123 -4.98 11.19 0.65
C LEU A 123 -4.83 12.70 0.41
N PRO A 124 -4.69 13.55 1.47
CA PRO A 124 -4.48 14.99 1.25
C PRO A 124 -3.16 15.32 0.55
N TYR A 125 -2.09 14.55 0.82
CA TYR A 125 -0.80 14.76 0.17
C TYR A 125 -0.87 14.56 -1.34
N TYR A 126 -1.51 13.46 -1.81
CA TYR A 126 -1.66 13.20 -3.24
C TYR A 126 -2.72 14.08 -3.90
N ALA A 127 -3.77 14.49 -3.19
CA ALA A 127 -4.72 15.49 -3.67
C ALA A 127 -4.02 16.84 -3.97
N LYS A 128 -3.15 17.32 -3.08
CA LYS A 128 -2.34 18.53 -3.30
C LYS A 128 -1.38 18.40 -4.49
N LYS A 129 -1.01 17.19 -4.89
CA LYS A 129 -0.23 16.91 -6.10
C LYS A 129 -1.08 16.80 -7.36
N ASN A 130 -2.38 17.16 -7.31
CA ASN A 130 -3.35 17.11 -8.40
C ASN A 130 -3.69 15.69 -8.88
N PHE A 131 -3.49 14.66 -8.06
CA PHE A 131 -4.10 13.37 -8.30
C PHE A 131 -5.57 13.37 -7.84
N GLU A 132 -6.41 12.65 -8.57
CA GLU A 132 -7.85 12.58 -8.31
C GLU A 132 -8.30 11.21 -7.81
N TYR A 133 -7.50 10.18 -8.09
CA TYR A 133 -7.85 8.79 -7.80
C TYR A 133 -6.69 8.05 -7.13
N LEU A 134 -7.04 7.27 -6.11
CA LEU A 134 -6.17 6.23 -5.55
C LEU A 134 -6.83 4.87 -5.83
N LEU A 135 -6.13 4.00 -6.53
CA LEU A 135 -6.53 2.60 -6.70
C LEU A 135 -5.82 1.72 -5.70
N VAL A 136 -6.55 0.78 -5.14
CA VAL A 136 -5.99 -0.24 -4.24
C VAL A 136 -6.64 -1.58 -4.50
N SER A 137 -5.82 -2.64 -4.61
CA SER A 137 -6.27 -4.02 -4.68
C SER A 137 -5.77 -4.78 -3.45
N SER A 138 -6.67 -5.48 -2.77
CA SER A 138 -6.33 -6.26 -1.59
C SER A 138 -6.89 -7.67 -1.67
N SER A 139 -6.09 -8.65 -1.25
CA SER A 139 -6.50 -10.04 -1.06
C SER A 139 -6.74 -10.40 0.41
N HIS A 140 -6.61 -9.45 1.33
CA HIS A 140 -6.79 -9.68 2.76
C HIS A 140 -8.24 -9.38 3.17
N PRO A 141 -9.08 -10.38 3.50
CA PRO A 141 -10.52 -10.16 3.75
C PRO A 141 -10.81 -9.15 4.85
N LYS A 142 -9.99 -9.11 5.92
CA LYS A 142 -10.16 -8.16 7.02
C LYS A 142 -9.94 -6.70 6.60
N SER A 143 -9.28 -6.44 5.47
CA SER A 143 -9.07 -5.08 4.95
C SER A 143 -10.23 -4.56 4.10
N PHE A 144 -11.11 -5.43 3.60
CA PHE A 144 -12.18 -5.02 2.68
C PHE A 144 -13.11 -3.98 3.29
N ASN A 145 -13.51 -4.18 4.55
CA ASN A 145 -14.37 -3.23 5.24
C ASN A 145 -13.69 -1.88 5.51
N PHE A 146 -12.37 -1.90 5.70
CA PHE A 146 -11.58 -0.68 5.82
C PHE A 146 -11.63 0.12 4.52
N TYR A 147 -11.37 -0.51 3.38
CA TYR A 147 -11.38 0.18 2.07
C TYR A 147 -12.79 0.61 1.64
N ARG A 148 -13.85 -0.14 1.98
CA ARG A 148 -15.24 0.28 1.70
C ARG A 148 -15.65 1.55 2.44
N LYS A 149 -15.04 1.86 3.59
CA LYS A 149 -15.33 3.11 4.33
C LYS A 149 -14.76 4.36 3.66
N ILE A 150 -13.73 4.21 2.85
CA ILE A 150 -12.99 5.33 2.24
C ILE A 150 -13.15 5.39 0.73
N GLY A 151 -13.63 4.33 0.09
CA GLY A 151 -13.73 4.24 -1.36
C GLY A 151 -14.83 3.30 -1.84
N LYS A 152 -15.00 3.24 -3.15
CA LYS A 152 -15.96 2.38 -3.83
C LYS A 152 -15.27 1.10 -4.30
N GLU A 153 -15.85 -0.06 -4.01
CA GLU A 153 -15.44 -1.34 -4.62
C GLU A 153 -15.78 -1.30 -6.11
N ILE A 154 -14.78 -1.57 -6.97
CA ILE A 154 -14.90 -1.48 -8.43
C ILE A 154 -14.64 -2.80 -9.14
N GLY A 155 -14.13 -3.81 -8.44
CA GLY A 155 -13.86 -5.11 -9.04
C GLY A 155 -13.60 -6.19 -8.01
N THR A 156 -13.81 -7.43 -8.44
CA THR A 156 -13.47 -8.63 -7.68
C THR A 156 -12.86 -9.65 -8.64
N SER A 157 -11.77 -10.26 -8.23
CA SER A 157 -11.10 -11.34 -8.97
C SER A 157 -10.61 -12.43 -8.02
N VAL A 158 -10.16 -13.55 -8.59
CA VAL A 158 -9.57 -14.64 -7.82
C VAL A 158 -8.13 -14.83 -8.27
N LYS A 159 -7.21 -14.89 -7.32
CA LYS A 159 -5.80 -15.21 -7.55
C LYS A 159 -5.44 -16.52 -6.85
N LYS A 160 -4.61 -17.32 -7.50
CA LYS A 160 -4.01 -18.50 -6.86
C LYS A 160 -2.90 -18.05 -5.90
N SER A 161 -2.69 -18.86 -4.85
CA SER A 161 -1.51 -18.77 -3.98
C SER A 161 -0.22 -19.12 -4.72
N ASP A 162 0.94 -18.89 -4.11
CA ASP A 162 2.25 -19.16 -4.73
C ASP A 162 2.46 -20.64 -5.03
N ASN A 163 1.98 -21.54 -4.17
CA ASN A 163 2.01 -23.00 -4.38
C ASN A 163 0.81 -23.52 -5.19
N GLY A 164 -0.14 -22.65 -5.56
CA GLY A 164 -1.34 -23.02 -6.33
C GLY A 164 -2.43 -23.76 -5.57
N ILE A 165 -2.27 -23.99 -4.26
CA ILE A 165 -3.22 -24.75 -3.43
C ILE A 165 -4.41 -23.89 -3.00
N TYR A 166 -4.15 -22.63 -2.67
CA TYR A 166 -5.17 -21.72 -2.17
C TYR A 166 -5.66 -20.76 -3.25
N HIS A 167 -6.92 -20.37 -3.14
CA HIS A 167 -7.50 -19.29 -3.94
C HIS A 167 -7.81 -18.11 -3.03
N ARG A 168 -7.41 -16.92 -3.44
CA ARG A 168 -7.66 -15.68 -2.72
C ARG A 168 -8.57 -14.77 -3.51
N THR A 169 -9.65 -14.34 -2.90
CA THR A 169 -10.48 -13.26 -3.44
C THR A 169 -9.72 -11.96 -3.34
N VAL A 170 -9.54 -11.28 -4.46
CA VAL A 170 -8.96 -9.95 -4.55
C VAL A 170 -10.08 -8.97 -4.84
N LYS A 171 -10.14 -7.89 -4.06
CA LYS A 171 -11.07 -6.78 -4.28
C LYS A 171 -10.31 -5.52 -4.60
N SER A 172 -10.80 -4.81 -5.62
CA SER A 172 -10.25 -3.53 -6.06
C SER A 172 -11.18 -2.39 -5.64
N PHE A 173 -10.57 -1.32 -5.16
CA PHE A 173 -11.28 -0.15 -4.65
C PHE A 173 -10.72 1.11 -5.31
N ARG A 174 -11.63 2.04 -5.62
CA ARG A 174 -11.32 3.39 -6.06
C ARG A 174 -11.64 4.37 -4.94
N VAL A 175 -10.64 5.12 -4.50
CA VAL A 175 -10.78 6.21 -3.55
C VAL A 175 -10.67 7.53 -4.28
N LEU A 176 -11.60 8.46 -4.05
CA LEU A 176 -11.53 9.82 -4.58
C LEU A 176 -10.65 10.65 -3.67
N LEU A 177 -9.65 11.30 -4.28
CA LEU A 177 -8.82 12.28 -3.60
C LEU A 177 -9.54 13.64 -3.68
N LYS A 178 -9.91 14.17 -2.53
CA LYS A 178 -10.59 15.48 -2.45
C LYS A 178 -9.55 16.56 -2.16
N ASN A 179 -9.60 17.63 -2.92
CA ASN A 179 -8.89 18.88 -2.60
C ASN A 179 -9.65 19.62 -1.49
#